data_9dc8977796960b6fd3ece57e8402a79f
#
_entry.id   9dc8977796960b6fd3ece57e8402a79f
#
_cell.length_a   1.000
_cell.length_b   1.000
_cell.length_c   1.000
_cell.angle_alpha   90.00
_cell.angle_beta   90.00
_cell.angle_gamma   90.00
#
_symmetry.space_group_name_H-M   'P 1'
#
loop_
_entity.id
_entity.type
_entity.pdbx_description
1 polymer ?
#
loop_
_entity_poly.entity_id
_entity_poly.type
_entity_poly.pdbx_seq_one_letter_code
_entity_poly.pdbx_strand_id
1 'polypeptide(L)'
;MAYINFKEEKYVANKELRNRKKNNSKLFEEYMESKDLGKEYIADNELSFKEFQEKHFGNIRIVDEDEFLVIENKEVLCSIFNNCSFNNIKFKECKFIGCTFNDCKFHSGGVIFENCIFIKEDSSKKPTLNNKENFSCCFNKCSIYAKFTGSTLSYGIFQECIIHNTLFELSDMNNIIIIDSELNKIVISDSNLVGIKVVNTYMIDFEFNDKLQSKLDEKSFFDKIPIREKTREEFEGLYMIYEVIGNKCRENNLKNNFGEYYYICKKMQRKTLDFIPRIFSYIYDLTCGYGERPLYSIVSSLGIIIIFALLYMFTGFDYNGIN
;
A
#
# COMPACT_ATOMS: atom_id res chain seq x y z
N MET A 1 9.45 -20.71 11.04
CA MET A 1 9.24 -19.42 10.33
C MET A 1 7.79 -19.35 9.93
N ALA A 2 7.09 -18.31 10.33
CA ALA A 2 5.72 -18.06 9.85
C ALA A 2 5.83 -17.30 8.52
N TYR A 3 5.34 -17.89 7.45
CA TYR A 3 5.25 -17.22 6.14
C TYR A 3 4.02 -16.32 6.12
N ILE A 4 4.05 -15.25 5.30
CA ILE A 4 2.85 -14.44 5.07
C ILE A 4 1.79 -15.32 4.39
N ASN A 5 0.64 -15.47 5.02
CA ASN A 5 -0.51 -16.10 4.39
C ASN A 5 -1.31 -15.04 3.61
N PHE A 6 -0.94 -14.82 2.36
CA PHE A 6 -1.57 -13.80 1.50
C PHE A 6 -3.10 -13.92 1.44
N LYS A 7 -3.65 -15.13 1.49
CA LYS A 7 -5.11 -15.33 1.46
C LYS A 7 -5.77 -14.86 2.75
N GLU A 8 -5.14 -15.12 3.88
CA GLU A 8 -5.62 -14.71 5.19
C GLU A 8 -5.49 -13.20 5.38
N GLU A 9 -4.33 -12.62 5.04
CA GLU A 9 -4.10 -11.17 5.11
C GLU A 9 -5.09 -10.39 4.23
N LYS A 10 -5.35 -10.88 3.03
CA LYS A 10 -6.37 -10.32 2.14
C LYS A 10 -7.78 -10.40 2.75
N TYR A 11 -8.12 -11.51 3.39
CA TYR A 11 -9.40 -11.65 4.11
C TYR A 11 -9.49 -10.66 5.28
N VAL A 12 -8.43 -10.52 6.07
CA VAL A 12 -8.33 -9.56 7.18
C VAL A 12 -8.51 -8.14 6.69
N ALA A 13 -7.78 -7.73 5.65
CA ALA A 13 -7.88 -6.41 5.06
C ALA A 13 -9.31 -6.08 4.57
N ASN A 14 -9.96 -7.02 3.89
CA ASN A 14 -11.36 -6.86 3.45
C ASN A 14 -12.35 -6.77 4.61
N LYS A 15 -12.09 -7.49 5.71
CA LYS A 15 -12.90 -7.41 6.93
C LYS A 15 -12.72 -6.05 7.61
N GLU A 16 -11.47 -5.58 7.71
CA GLU A 16 -11.15 -4.24 8.25
C GLU A 16 -11.81 -3.14 7.42
N LEU A 17 -11.71 -3.20 6.10
CA LEU A 17 -12.36 -2.26 5.20
C LEU A 17 -13.86 -2.14 5.46
N ARG A 18 -14.56 -3.29 5.52
CA ARG A 18 -16.02 -3.32 5.79
C ARG A 18 -16.36 -2.72 7.15
N ASN A 19 -15.60 -3.08 8.18
CA ASN A 19 -15.82 -2.57 9.53
C ASN A 19 -15.59 -1.05 9.57
N ARG A 20 -14.53 -0.57 8.94
CA ARG A 20 -14.17 0.84 8.88
C ARG A 20 -15.20 1.66 8.11
N LYS A 21 -15.65 1.18 6.94
CA LYS A 21 -16.73 1.83 6.19
C LYS A 21 -18.01 1.92 7.00
N LYS A 22 -18.41 0.83 7.68
CA LYS A 22 -19.59 0.82 8.55
C LYS A 22 -19.46 1.83 9.69
N ASN A 23 -18.28 1.91 10.31
CA ASN A 23 -18.01 2.87 11.37
C ASN A 23 -18.07 4.31 10.85
N ASN A 24 -17.40 4.59 9.73
CA ASN A 24 -17.41 5.92 9.11
C ASN A 24 -18.84 6.34 8.71
N SER A 25 -19.64 5.46 8.13
CA SER A 25 -21.04 5.78 7.79
C SER A 25 -21.86 6.15 9.03
N LYS A 26 -21.71 5.39 10.12
CA LYS A 26 -22.41 5.68 11.39
C LYS A 26 -22.00 7.03 11.94
N LEU A 27 -20.71 7.31 12.01
CA LEU A 27 -20.20 8.59 12.54
C LEU A 27 -20.60 9.76 11.60
N PHE A 28 -20.59 9.52 10.30
CA PHE A 28 -21.04 10.53 9.34
C PHE A 28 -22.49 10.93 9.56
N GLU A 29 -23.41 9.98 9.71
CA GLU A 29 -24.83 10.23 10.02
C GLU A 29 -24.98 11.00 11.33
N GLU A 30 -24.32 10.56 12.41
CA GLU A 30 -24.34 11.18 13.73
C GLU A 30 -23.86 12.65 13.70
N TYR A 31 -22.74 12.91 13.03
CA TYR A 31 -22.19 14.26 12.94
C TYR A 31 -22.91 15.16 11.93
N MET A 32 -23.50 14.59 10.88
CA MET A 32 -24.36 15.35 9.97
C MET A 32 -25.64 15.83 10.64
N GLU A 33 -26.22 15.05 11.57
CA GLU A 33 -27.39 15.46 12.33
C GLU A 33 -27.04 16.51 13.39
N SER A 34 -25.97 16.29 14.16
CA SER A 34 -25.56 17.19 15.24
C SER A 34 -24.87 18.46 14.73
N LYS A 35 -24.21 18.38 13.57
CA LYS A 35 -23.29 19.39 13.02
C LYS A 35 -22.20 19.83 14.01
N ASP A 36 -21.83 18.94 14.92
CA ASP A 36 -20.85 19.18 15.98
C ASP A 36 -19.92 17.96 16.13
N LEU A 37 -18.63 18.14 15.86
CA LEU A 37 -17.59 17.15 16.08
C LEU A 37 -16.85 17.32 17.42
N GLY A 38 -17.28 18.28 18.24
CA GLY A 38 -16.64 18.65 19.49
C GLY A 38 -15.91 19.99 19.42
N LYS A 39 -15.60 20.53 20.58
CA LYS A 39 -15.00 21.89 20.73
C LYS A 39 -13.63 22.06 20.07
N GLU A 40 -13.00 20.97 19.67
CA GLU A 40 -11.68 20.96 19.02
C GLU A 40 -11.75 21.26 17.51
N TYR A 41 -12.97 21.30 16.96
CA TYR A 41 -13.21 21.47 15.53
C TYR A 41 -14.08 22.67 15.25
N ILE A 42 -13.61 23.53 14.34
CA ILE A 42 -14.32 24.73 13.90
C ILE A 42 -14.69 24.53 12.42
N ALA A 43 -15.93 24.14 12.19
CA ALA A 43 -16.41 23.85 10.84
C ALA A 43 -16.32 25.11 9.94
N ASP A 44 -15.68 24.96 8.78
CA ASP A 44 -15.79 25.99 7.74
C ASP A 44 -17.22 26.01 7.19
N ASN A 45 -17.87 27.18 7.23
CA ASN A 45 -19.27 27.33 6.86
C ASN A 45 -19.55 27.07 5.38
N GLU A 46 -18.57 27.21 4.52
CA GLU A 46 -18.73 27.03 3.07
C GLU A 46 -18.46 25.58 2.64
N LEU A 47 -17.57 24.88 3.34
CA LEU A 47 -17.06 23.58 2.93
C LEU A 47 -17.52 22.41 3.79
N SER A 48 -18.02 22.64 5.02
CA SER A 48 -18.41 21.59 5.97
C SER A 48 -19.90 21.23 5.86
N PHE A 49 -20.20 19.96 6.15
CA PHE A 49 -21.56 19.39 6.19
C PHE A 49 -22.33 19.59 4.88
N LYS A 50 -21.64 19.48 3.76
CA LYS A 50 -22.19 19.72 2.42
C LYS A 50 -21.90 18.58 1.47
N GLU A 51 -22.72 18.50 0.45
CA GLU A 51 -22.49 17.68 -0.73
C GLU A 51 -22.18 18.59 -1.93
N PHE A 52 -21.05 18.32 -2.57
CA PHE A 52 -20.59 19.01 -3.76
C PHE A 52 -20.71 18.07 -4.95
N GLN A 53 -21.34 18.51 -6.01
CA GLN A 53 -21.52 17.78 -7.24
C GLN A 53 -20.86 18.54 -8.40
N GLU A 54 -19.94 17.88 -9.13
CA GLU A 54 -19.32 18.42 -10.35
C GLU A 54 -18.67 19.80 -10.16
N LYS A 55 -18.13 20.08 -8.97
CA LYS A 55 -17.47 21.33 -8.67
C LYS A 55 -15.98 21.29 -9.03
N HIS A 56 -15.49 22.46 -9.42
CA HIS A 56 -14.07 22.67 -9.65
C HIS A 56 -13.48 23.52 -8.51
N PHE A 57 -12.33 23.07 -7.98
CA PHE A 57 -11.57 23.72 -6.94
C PHE A 57 -10.15 24.01 -7.45
N GLY A 58 -9.67 25.23 -7.24
CA GLY A 58 -8.34 25.66 -7.63
C GLY A 58 -8.29 26.36 -8.99
N ASN A 59 -7.10 26.44 -9.58
CA ASN A 59 -6.88 27.14 -10.85
C ASN A 59 -7.11 26.20 -12.03
N ILE A 60 -7.90 26.65 -13.01
CA ILE A 60 -8.20 25.88 -14.23
C ILE A 60 -6.97 25.83 -15.15
N ARG A 61 -6.19 26.91 -15.20
CA ARG A 61 -4.98 26.99 -16.04
C ARG A 61 -3.84 26.28 -15.36
N ILE A 62 -3.00 25.60 -16.13
CA ILE A 62 -1.75 25.04 -15.63
C ILE A 62 -0.85 26.19 -15.24
N VAL A 63 -0.40 26.23 -14.00
CA VAL A 63 0.50 27.22 -13.42
C VAL A 63 1.60 26.50 -12.65
N ASP A 64 2.68 27.19 -12.35
CA ASP A 64 3.75 26.66 -11.49
C ASP A 64 3.25 26.52 -10.04
N GLU A 65 3.90 25.67 -9.23
CA GLU A 65 3.50 25.39 -7.85
C GLU A 65 3.39 26.68 -6.98
N ASP A 66 4.20 27.68 -7.26
CA ASP A 66 4.19 28.97 -6.55
C ASP A 66 2.93 29.82 -6.83
N GLU A 67 2.23 29.50 -7.92
CA GLU A 67 1.00 30.19 -8.34
C GLU A 67 -0.27 29.39 -7.98
N PHE A 68 -0.15 28.28 -7.24
CA PHE A 68 -1.32 27.51 -6.82
C PHE A 68 -2.23 28.33 -5.93
N LEU A 69 -3.54 28.09 -6.05
CA LEU A 69 -4.50 28.64 -5.10
C LEU A 69 -4.23 28.04 -3.71
N VAL A 70 -3.87 28.88 -2.76
CA VAL A 70 -3.57 28.43 -1.40
C VAL A 70 -4.81 28.58 -0.52
N ILE A 71 -5.19 27.47 0.13
CA ILE A 71 -6.23 27.41 1.16
C ILE A 71 -5.55 27.02 2.47
N GLU A 72 -5.63 27.87 3.49
CA GLU A 72 -4.96 27.65 4.77
C GLU A 72 -5.95 27.54 5.92
N ASN A 73 -5.62 26.70 6.91
CA ASN A 73 -6.31 26.60 8.21
C ASN A 73 -7.83 26.37 8.11
N LYS A 74 -8.28 25.63 7.10
CA LYS A 74 -9.70 25.31 6.94
C LYS A 74 -10.02 23.93 7.51
N GLU A 75 -11.15 23.83 8.18
CA GLU A 75 -11.68 22.57 8.70
C GLU A 75 -12.91 22.15 7.89
N VAL A 76 -12.73 21.16 7.04
CA VAL A 76 -13.75 20.59 6.16
C VAL A 76 -14.27 19.31 6.83
N LEU A 77 -15.48 19.40 7.38
CA LEU A 77 -16.05 18.35 8.22
C LEU A 77 -17.25 17.68 7.54
N CYS A 78 -17.29 16.35 7.53
CA CYS A 78 -18.42 15.56 7.05
C CYS A 78 -18.96 16.00 5.69
N SER A 79 -18.08 16.18 4.71
CA SER A 79 -18.48 16.65 3.38
C SER A 79 -18.27 15.56 2.33
N ILE A 80 -19.16 15.54 1.35
CA ILE A 80 -19.12 14.62 0.22
C ILE A 80 -18.79 15.39 -1.05
N PHE A 81 -17.78 14.92 -1.76
CA PHE A 81 -17.37 15.46 -3.06
C PHE A 81 -17.64 14.40 -4.13
N ASN A 82 -18.59 14.66 -5.00
CA ASN A 82 -18.97 13.76 -6.10
C ASN A 82 -18.55 14.35 -7.44
N ASN A 83 -17.75 13.61 -8.20
CA ASN A 83 -17.27 14.00 -9.53
C ASN A 83 -16.65 15.42 -9.54
N CYS A 84 -15.96 15.77 -8.44
CA CYS A 84 -15.31 17.07 -8.32
C CYS A 84 -13.89 17.03 -8.88
N SER A 85 -13.38 18.18 -9.31
CA SER A 85 -12.00 18.32 -9.76
C SER A 85 -11.22 19.31 -8.91
N PHE A 86 -9.98 18.95 -8.60
CA PHE A 86 -9.04 19.74 -7.82
C PHE A 86 -7.78 19.94 -8.66
N ASN A 87 -7.46 21.18 -9.03
CA ASN A 87 -6.32 21.50 -9.88
C ASN A 87 -5.53 22.67 -9.35
N ASN A 88 -4.21 22.57 -9.38
CA ASN A 88 -3.33 23.69 -9.04
C ASN A 88 -3.75 24.35 -7.74
N ILE A 89 -3.95 23.55 -6.70
CA ILE A 89 -4.43 23.98 -5.40
C ILE A 89 -3.53 23.41 -4.31
N LYS A 90 -3.22 24.25 -3.31
CA LYS A 90 -2.47 23.87 -2.14
C LYS A 90 -3.32 24.05 -0.89
N PHE A 91 -3.54 22.96 -0.17
CA PHE A 91 -4.13 22.97 1.16
C PHE A 91 -3.01 22.95 2.18
N LYS A 92 -2.98 23.92 3.07
CA LYS A 92 -1.98 24.04 4.14
C LYS A 92 -2.64 24.09 5.49
N GLU A 93 -2.18 23.19 6.39
CA GLU A 93 -2.72 23.10 7.76
C GLU A 93 -4.24 22.92 7.80
N CYS A 94 -4.81 22.26 6.79
CA CYS A 94 -6.25 22.01 6.70
C CYS A 94 -6.62 20.67 7.32
N LYS A 95 -7.83 20.59 7.87
CA LYS A 95 -8.41 19.34 8.38
C LYS A 95 -9.56 18.88 7.49
N PHE A 96 -9.48 17.66 7.00
CA PHE A 96 -10.55 16.97 6.27
C PHE A 96 -11.02 15.82 7.12
N ILE A 97 -12.12 15.97 7.83
CA ILE A 97 -12.59 14.97 8.79
C ILE A 97 -13.85 14.30 8.29
N GLY A 98 -13.78 12.98 8.11
CA GLY A 98 -14.92 12.19 7.62
C GLY A 98 -15.41 12.59 6.24
N CYS A 99 -14.52 13.17 5.43
CA CYS A 99 -14.86 13.54 4.06
C CYS A 99 -14.82 12.32 3.14
N THR A 100 -15.73 12.30 2.19
CA THR A 100 -15.79 11.26 1.15
C THR A 100 -15.62 11.91 -0.22
N PHE A 101 -14.67 11.37 -0.99
CA PHE A 101 -14.38 11.78 -2.36
C PHE A 101 -14.78 10.64 -3.29
N ASN A 102 -15.79 10.85 -4.11
CA ASN A 102 -16.28 9.85 -5.08
C ASN A 102 -16.04 10.35 -6.50
N ASP A 103 -15.42 9.53 -7.32
CA ASP A 103 -15.13 9.82 -8.74
C ASP A 103 -14.37 11.16 -8.94
N CYS A 104 -13.64 11.63 -7.93
CA CYS A 104 -12.95 12.90 -7.96
C CYS A 104 -11.63 12.82 -8.74
N LYS A 105 -11.24 13.97 -9.30
CA LYS A 105 -10.01 14.11 -10.07
C LYS A 105 -9.11 15.14 -9.41
N PHE A 106 -7.96 14.70 -8.93
CA PHE A 106 -6.86 15.53 -8.47
C PHE A 106 -5.80 15.45 -9.57
N HIS A 107 -5.72 16.43 -10.45
CA HIS A 107 -4.92 16.26 -11.67
C HIS A 107 -4.27 17.55 -12.20
N SER A 108 -3.72 17.50 -13.37
CA SER A 108 -2.79 18.33 -14.10
C SER A 108 -2.31 19.62 -13.40
N GLY A 109 -1.04 19.63 -12.99
CA GLY A 109 -0.45 20.61 -12.10
C GLY A 109 -0.40 20.09 -10.66
N GLY A 110 -1.28 19.12 -10.32
CA GLY A 110 -1.29 18.46 -9.02
C GLY A 110 -2.09 19.17 -7.93
N VAL A 111 -2.14 18.50 -6.80
CA VAL A 111 -2.70 19.05 -5.55
C VAL A 111 -1.67 18.85 -4.45
N ILE A 112 -1.42 19.88 -3.67
CA ILE A 112 -0.50 19.82 -2.53
C ILE A 112 -1.29 19.85 -1.23
N PHE A 113 -1.01 18.86 -0.37
CA PHE A 113 -1.50 18.81 1.00
C PHE A 113 -0.30 18.93 1.94
N GLU A 114 -0.14 20.09 2.56
CA GLU A 114 0.95 20.39 3.48
C GLU A 114 0.43 20.47 4.91
N ASN A 115 0.95 19.61 5.79
CA ASN A 115 0.54 19.52 7.20
C ASN A 115 -0.99 19.34 7.38
N CYS A 116 -1.63 18.61 6.47
CA CYS A 116 -3.07 18.38 6.52
C CYS A 116 -3.43 17.14 7.34
N ILE A 117 -4.63 17.13 7.94
CA ILE A 117 -5.13 16.04 8.78
C ILE A 117 -6.39 15.47 8.14
N PHE A 118 -6.42 14.13 7.93
CA PHE A 118 -7.52 13.43 7.26
C PHE A 118 -8.25 12.45 8.19
N ILE A 119 -8.09 12.60 9.49
CA ILE A 119 -8.71 11.73 10.48
C ILE A 119 -9.09 12.52 11.73
N LYS A 120 -10.26 12.18 12.31
CA LYS A 120 -10.57 12.52 13.71
C LYS A 120 -10.07 11.38 14.59
N GLU A 121 -9.15 11.70 15.47
CA GLU A 121 -8.68 10.81 16.52
C GLU A 121 -9.23 11.25 17.87
N ASP A 122 -9.53 10.29 18.74
CA ASP A 122 -9.77 10.60 20.13
C ASP A 122 -8.44 10.85 20.84
N SER A 123 -8.11 12.10 21.07
CA SER A 123 -6.89 12.54 21.75
C SER A 123 -6.76 12.01 23.19
N SER A 124 -7.86 11.53 23.79
CA SER A 124 -7.90 11.02 25.17
C SER A 124 -7.48 9.55 25.28
N LYS A 125 -7.42 8.81 24.18
CA LYS A 125 -7.14 7.36 24.16
C LYS A 125 -5.93 7.04 23.29
N LYS A 126 -5.05 6.16 23.81
CA LYS A 126 -3.98 5.60 22.95
C LYS A 126 -4.64 4.94 21.73
N PRO A 127 -4.11 5.16 20.51
CA PRO A 127 -4.67 4.56 19.31
C PRO A 127 -4.64 3.03 19.44
N THR A 128 -5.83 2.44 19.64
CA THR A 128 -6.01 1.00 19.62
C THR A 128 -6.65 0.61 18.30
N LEU A 129 -6.26 -0.55 17.76
CA LEU A 129 -6.77 -1.10 16.50
C LEU A 129 -8.30 -1.27 16.43
N ASN A 130 -8.97 -1.15 17.57
CA ASN A 130 -10.43 -1.27 17.73
C ASN A 130 -11.10 0.07 18.08
N ASN A 131 -10.44 1.19 17.85
CA ASN A 131 -11.02 2.46 18.23
C ASN A 131 -12.20 2.80 17.30
N LYS A 132 -13.42 2.63 17.82
CA LYS A 132 -14.67 2.89 17.08
C LYS A 132 -14.88 4.38 16.80
N GLU A 133 -14.01 5.24 17.29
CA GLU A 133 -14.12 6.69 17.22
C GLU A 133 -13.24 7.31 16.11
N ASN A 134 -12.39 6.51 15.48
CA ASN A 134 -11.59 6.98 14.33
C ASN A 134 -12.51 7.25 13.14
N PHE A 135 -12.57 8.50 12.73
CA PHE A 135 -13.38 8.95 11.61
C PHE A 135 -12.47 9.46 10.49
N SER A 136 -12.17 8.58 9.55
CA SER A 136 -11.21 8.82 8.47
C SER A 136 -11.88 9.23 7.16
N CYS A 137 -11.08 9.76 6.25
CA CYS A 137 -11.52 10.06 4.89
C CYS A 137 -11.56 8.82 4.00
N CYS A 138 -12.43 8.88 2.99
CA CYS A 138 -12.60 7.83 1.99
C CYS A 138 -12.46 8.40 0.57
N PHE A 139 -11.59 7.78 -0.23
CA PHE A 139 -11.41 8.08 -1.65
C PHE A 139 -11.89 6.88 -2.45
N ASN A 140 -12.96 7.04 -3.21
CA ASN A 140 -13.55 6.01 -4.04
C ASN A 140 -13.47 6.40 -5.52
N LYS A 141 -12.89 5.55 -6.35
CA LYS A 141 -12.77 5.75 -7.81
C LYS A 141 -12.10 7.08 -8.21
N CYS A 142 -11.22 7.59 -7.34
CA CYS A 142 -10.54 8.85 -7.59
C CYS A 142 -9.30 8.66 -8.47
N SER A 143 -9.03 9.65 -9.31
CA SER A 143 -7.72 9.81 -9.98
C SER A 143 -6.91 10.83 -9.18
N ILE A 144 -5.78 10.40 -8.60
CA ILE A 144 -5.02 11.21 -7.66
C ILE A 144 -3.62 11.47 -8.21
N TYR A 145 -3.32 12.74 -8.44
CA TYR A 145 -1.99 13.30 -8.65
C TYR A 145 -1.75 14.34 -7.57
N ALA A 146 -1.02 13.98 -6.53
CA ALA A 146 -0.89 14.81 -5.35
C ALA A 146 0.49 14.72 -4.70
N LYS A 147 0.78 15.72 -3.88
CA LYS A 147 1.91 15.73 -2.96
C LYS A 147 1.38 15.88 -1.55
N PHE A 148 1.65 14.89 -0.70
CA PHE A 148 1.33 14.92 0.72
C PHE A 148 2.63 15.12 1.50
N THR A 149 2.77 16.25 2.18
CA THR A 149 3.95 16.57 2.99
C THR A 149 3.53 16.85 4.42
N GLY A 150 4.12 16.14 5.38
CA GLY A 150 3.80 16.31 6.81
C GLY A 150 2.35 15.99 7.17
N SER A 151 1.63 15.26 6.33
CA SER A 151 0.19 15.10 6.46
C SER A 151 -0.19 13.77 7.15
N THR A 152 -1.31 13.77 7.88
CA THR A 152 -1.84 12.59 8.58
C THR A 152 -3.02 12.01 7.82
N LEU A 153 -2.81 10.86 7.16
CA LEU A 153 -3.81 10.12 6.39
C LEU A 153 -4.25 8.82 7.07
N SER A 154 -3.88 8.64 8.33
CA SER A 154 -4.12 7.42 9.11
C SER A 154 -5.52 6.90 8.96
N TYR A 155 -5.67 5.56 8.86
CA TYR A 155 -6.94 4.86 8.65
C TYR A 155 -7.69 5.24 7.36
N GLY A 156 -7.13 6.07 6.49
CA GLY A 156 -7.72 6.44 5.20
C GLY A 156 -8.04 5.22 4.32
N ILE A 157 -9.06 5.36 3.49
CA ILE A 157 -9.51 4.33 2.57
C ILE A 157 -9.33 4.84 1.14
N PHE A 158 -8.58 4.09 0.33
CA PHE A 158 -8.45 4.32 -1.12
C PHE A 158 -8.98 3.09 -1.84
N GLN A 159 -10.13 3.20 -2.45
CA GLN A 159 -10.77 2.09 -3.15
C GLN A 159 -11.02 2.42 -4.62
N GLU A 160 -10.62 1.49 -5.51
CA GLU A 160 -10.78 1.62 -6.96
C GLU A 160 -10.13 2.91 -7.51
N CYS A 161 -9.07 3.40 -6.84
CA CYS A 161 -8.38 4.63 -7.20
C CYS A 161 -7.23 4.39 -8.18
N ILE A 162 -6.97 5.40 -9.01
CA ILE A 162 -5.74 5.51 -9.80
C ILE A 162 -4.88 6.59 -9.13
N ILE A 163 -3.82 6.19 -8.46
CA ILE A 163 -2.89 7.11 -7.79
C ILE A 163 -1.62 7.16 -8.64
N HIS A 164 -1.28 8.32 -9.16
CA HIS A 164 -0.15 8.45 -10.08
C HIS A 164 0.69 9.68 -9.80
N ASN A 165 2.01 9.61 -10.05
CA ASN A 165 2.96 10.70 -9.81
C ASN A 165 2.76 11.35 -8.43
N THR A 166 2.54 10.53 -7.40
CA THR A 166 2.18 11.01 -6.06
C THR A 166 3.35 10.81 -5.10
N LEU A 167 3.66 11.84 -4.35
CA LEU A 167 4.68 11.85 -3.29
C LEU A 167 4.00 11.85 -1.92
N PHE A 168 4.44 10.93 -1.05
CA PHE A 168 4.15 10.95 0.38
C PHE A 168 5.44 11.20 1.14
N GLU A 169 5.62 12.39 1.70
CA GLU A 169 6.81 12.81 2.42
C GLU A 169 6.48 13.18 3.85
N LEU A 170 7.22 12.65 4.83
CA LEU A 170 7.03 12.91 6.26
C LEU A 170 5.57 12.70 6.73
N SER A 171 4.86 11.80 6.05
CA SER A 171 3.41 11.62 6.24
C SER A 171 3.09 10.42 7.13
N ASP A 172 2.02 10.53 7.92
CA ASP A 172 1.49 9.42 8.70
C ASP A 172 0.39 8.69 7.91
N MET A 173 0.75 7.53 7.40
CA MET A 173 -0.09 6.64 6.61
C MET A 173 -0.44 5.36 7.37
N ASN A 174 -0.41 5.39 8.70
CA ASN A 174 -0.64 4.19 9.47
C ASN A 174 -2.06 3.63 9.25
N ASN A 175 -2.14 2.31 9.16
CA ASN A 175 -3.40 1.59 8.94
C ASN A 175 -4.21 2.05 7.71
N ILE A 176 -3.61 2.68 6.70
CA ILE A 176 -4.30 2.94 5.42
C ILE A 176 -4.67 1.63 4.75
N ILE A 177 -5.82 1.62 4.07
CA ILE A 177 -6.23 0.54 3.17
C ILE A 177 -6.29 1.07 1.74
N ILE A 178 -5.47 0.50 0.86
CA ILE A 178 -5.51 0.72 -0.60
C ILE A 178 -5.96 -0.59 -1.22
N ILE A 179 -7.09 -0.58 -1.91
CA ILE A 179 -7.68 -1.81 -2.45
C ILE A 179 -8.25 -1.60 -3.86
N ASP A 180 -8.12 -2.65 -4.69
CA ASP A 180 -8.63 -2.68 -6.07
C ASP A 180 -8.18 -1.46 -6.90
N SER A 181 -6.97 -0.97 -6.65
CA SER A 181 -6.44 0.31 -7.12
C SER A 181 -5.24 0.13 -8.06
N GLU A 182 -4.77 1.24 -8.59
CA GLU A 182 -3.53 1.31 -9.37
C GLU A 182 -2.60 2.38 -8.78
N LEU A 183 -1.33 2.00 -8.55
CA LEU A 183 -0.27 2.88 -8.10
C LEU A 183 0.78 3.00 -9.21
N ASN A 184 1.02 4.21 -9.70
CA ASN A 184 1.95 4.46 -10.79
C ASN A 184 2.84 5.66 -10.46
N LYS A 185 4.15 5.46 -10.43
CA LYS A 185 5.15 6.47 -10.03
C LYS A 185 4.85 7.03 -8.64
N ILE A 186 4.87 6.16 -7.65
CA ILE A 186 4.66 6.51 -6.26
C ILE A 186 5.99 6.58 -5.55
N VAL A 187 6.24 7.71 -4.89
CA VAL A 187 7.41 7.90 -4.05
C VAL A 187 6.97 8.07 -2.61
N ILE A 188 7.56 7.30 -1.72
CA ILE A 188 7.34 7.42 -0.27
C ILE A 188 8.67 7.79 0.38
N SER A 189 8.67 8.83 1.21
CA SER A 189 9.86 9.32 1.89
C SER A 189 9.57 9.57 3.38
N ASP A 190 10.40 8.98 4.24
CA ASP A 190 10.41 9.21 5.70
C ASP A 190 9.02 9.14 6.36
N SER A 191 8.16 8.24 5.89
CA SER A 191 6.74 8.18 6.24
C SER A 191 6.41 6.97 7.12
N ASN A 192 5.33 7.05 7.88
CA ASN A 192 4.85 5.99 8.75
C ASN A 192 3.78 5.14 8.05
N LEU A 193 4.13 3.88 7.71
CA LEU A 193 3.24 2.92 7.04
C LEU A 193 2.88 1.72 7.93
N VAL A 194 2.97 1.87 9.25
CA VAL A 194 2.62 0.82 10.21
C VAL A 194 1.19 0.35 9.97
N GLY A 195 0.99 -0.95 9.76
CA GLY A 195 -0.33 -1.54 9.52
C GLY A 195 -0.97 -1.22 8.18
N ILE A 196 -0.25 -0.62 7.21
CA ILE A 196 -0.77 -0.38 5.86
C ILE A 196 -1.21 -1.69 5.20
N LYS A 197 -2.31 -1.67 4.46
CA LYS A 197 -2.83 -2.80 3.68
C LYS A 197 -2.99 -2.39 2.22
N VAL A 198 -2.19 -2.96 1.34
CA VAL A 198 -2.30 -2.76 -0.12
C VAL A 198 -2.74 -4.08 -0.73
N VAL A 199 -3.97 -4.13 -1.25
CA VAL A 199 -4.64 -5.38 -1.65
C VAL A 199 -5.16 -5.29 -3.07
N ASN A 200 -4.94 -6.34 -3.87
CA ASN A 200 -5.40 -6.43 -5.25
C ASN A 200 -5.09 -5.18 -6.08
N THR A 201 -3.91 -4.58 -5.84
CA THR A 201 -3.50 -3.30 -6.40
C THR A 201 -2.37 -3.50 -7.39
N TYR A 202 -2.51 -2.97 -8.59
CA TYR A 202 -1.46 -2.97 -9.60
C TYR A 202 -0.46 -1.87 -9.32
N MET A 203 0.83 -2.14 -9.46
CA MET A 203 1.89 -1.18 -9.15
C MET A 203 2.89 -1.08 -10.30
N ILE A 204 3.27 0.16 -10.62
CA ILE A 204 4.32 0.51 -11.57
C ILE A 204 5.16 1.62 -10.94
N ASP A 205 6.48 1.53 -11.00
CA ASP A 205 7.40 2.57 -10.53
C ASP A 205 7.09 3.00 -9.07
N PHE A 206 7.17 2.04 -8.16
CA PHE A 206 6.97 2.26 -6.73
C PHE A 206 8.31 2.26 -6.01
N GLU A 207 8.62 3.32 -5.26
CA GLU A 207 9.90 3.45 -4.57
C GLU A 207 9.81 4.09 -3.18
N PHE A 208 10.81 3.78 -2.34
CA PHE A 208 11.09 4.51 -1.11
C PHE A 208 12.34 5.38 -1.33
N ASN A 209 12.20 6.67 -1.11
CA ASN A 209 13.29 7.64 -1.20
C ASN A 209 13.54 8.31 0.16
N ASP A 210 13.96 7.50 1.13
CA ASP A 210 14.14 7.94 2.50
C ASP A 210 15.47 8.66 2.72
N LYS A 211 15.44 9.73 3.49
CA LYS A 211 16.63 10.37 4.11
C LYS A 211 16.88 9.81 5.51
N LEU A 212 15.81 9.47 6.22
CA LEU A 212 15.84 8.82 7.52
C LEU A 212 15.35 7.38 7.39
N GLN A 213 14.08 7.12 7.62
CA GLN A 213 13.49 5.79 7.48
C GLN A 213 11.96 5.84 7.43
N SER A 214 11.36 5.24 6.41
CA SER A 214 9.94 4.89 6.44
C SER A 214 9.70 3.66 7.30
N LYS A 215 8.65 3.72 8.14
CA LYS A 215 8.34 2.70 9.15
C LYS A 215 7.30 1.71 8.64
N LEU A 216 7.61 0.43 8.79
CA LEU A 216 6.69 -0.71 8.59
C LEU A 216 6.65 -1.56 9.85
N ASP A 217 5.60 -2.35 10.02
CA ASP A 217 5.48 -3.38 11.06
C ASP A 217 5.07 -4.74 10.48
N GLU A 218 4.91 -5.73 11.34
CA GLU A 218 4.50 -7.09 10.94
C GLU A 218 3.08 -7.14 10.35
N LYS A 219 2.25 -6.13 10.59
CA LYS A 219 0.88 -6.01 10.05
C LYS A 219 0.84 -5.29 8.71
N SER A 220 1.94 -4.62 8.33
CA SER A 220 2.06 -3.99 7.03
C SER A 220 2.08 -5.05 5.93
N PHE A 221 1.15 -4.95 5.00
CA PHE A 221 0.91 -5.98 4.01
C PHE A 221 0.75 -5.40 2.60
N PHE A 222 1.55 -5.94 1.68
CA PHE A 222 1.42 -5.72 0.24
C PHE A 222 1.03 -7.03 -0.42
N ASP A 223 -0.15 -7.09 -1.00
CA ASP A 223 -0.64 -8.30 -1.71
C ASP A 223 0.21 -8.58 -2.95
N LYS A 224 0.01 -9.75 -3.54
CA LYS A 224 0.63 -10.09 -4.82
C LYS A 224 0.09 -9.17 -5.90
N ILE A 225 1.02 -8.46 -6.56
CA ILE A 225 0.68 -7.55 -7.65
C ILE A 225 0.09 -8.36 -8.81
N PRO A 226 -1.09 -8.01 -9.33
CA PRO A 226 -1.66 -8.66 -10.51
C PRO A 226 -0.74 -8.53 -11.72
N ILE A 227 -0.62 -9.59 -12.52
CA ILE A 227 0.13 -9.59 -13.78
C ILE A 227 -0.87 -9.36 -14.92
N ARG A 228 -0.64 -8.35 -15.74
CA ARG A 228 -1.56 -7.95 -16.83
C ARG A 228 -1.10 -8.45 -18.21
N GLU A 229 0.13 -8.16 -18.58
CA GLU A 229 0.63 -8.33 -19.97
C GLU A 229 1.54 -9.55 -20.12
N LYS A 230 2.17 -10.02 -19.07
CA LYS A 230 3.15 -11.12 -19.05
C LYS A 230 4.37 -10.88 -19.96
N THR A 231 4.69 -9.62 -20.21
CA THR A 231 5.89 -9.22 -20.97
C THR A 231 7.13 -9.29 -20.07
N ARG A 232 8.31 -9.26 -20.71
CA ARG A 232 9.59 -9.23 -19.97
C ARG A 232 9.69 -7.95 -19.14
N GLU A 233 9.30 -6.83 -19.72
CA GLU A 233 9.31 -5.50 -19.10
C GLU A 233 8.41 -5.44 -17.86
N GLU A 234 7.21 -6.03 -17.94
CA GLU A 234 6.32 -6.13 -16.78
C GLU A 234 6.97 -6.95 -15.65
N PHE A 235 7.59 -8.11 -15.98
CA PHE A 235 8.29 -8.90 -14.96
C PHE A 235 9.51 -8.18 -14.37
N GLU A 236 10.23 -7.38 -15.17
CA GLU A 236 11.32 -6.54 -14.72
C GLU A 236 10.82 -5.48 -13.73
N GLY A 237 9.75 -4.76 -14.04
CA GLY A 237 9.11 -3.83 -13.12
C GLY A 237 8.63 -4.49 -11.84
N LEU A 238 7.96 -5.64 -11.94
CA LEU A 238 7.45 -6.36 -10.78
C LEU A 238 8.56 -6.84 -9.83
N TYR A 239 9.67 -7.41 -10.35
CA TYR A 239 10.74 -7.83 -9.45
C TYR A 239 11.40 -6.65 -8.75
N MET A 240 11.56 -5.50 -9.42
CA MET A 240 12.10 -4.29 -8.81
C MET A 240 11.21 -3.80 -7.66
N ILE A 241 9.89 -3.77 -7.84
CA ILE A 241 8.96 -3.38 -6.78
C ILE A 241 9.03 -4.34 -5.59
N TYR A 242 9.05 -5.66 -5.82
CA TYR A 242 9.20 -6.63 -4.72
C TYR A 242 10.55 -6.54 -4.03
N GLU A 243 11.61 -6.18 -4.75
CA GLU A 243 12.94 -5.91 -4.17
C GLU A 243 12.88 -4.69 -3.25
N VAL A 244 12.24 -3.62 -3.69
CA VAL A 244 12.04 -2.38 -2.91
C VAL A 244 11.24 -2.67 -1.64
N ILE A 245 10.10 -3.36 -1.73
CA ILE A 245 9.28 -3.74 -0.57
C ILE A 245 10.06 -4.67 0.37
N GLY A 246 10.73 -5.69 -0.17
CA GLY A 246 11.56 -6.60 0.62
C GLY A 246 12.68 -5.89 1.36
N ASN A 247 13.44 -5.03 0.68
CA ASN A 247 14.50 -4.25 1.30
C ASN A 247 13.96 -3.37 2.42
N LYS A 248 12.80 -2.73 2.23
CA LYS A 248 12.16 -1.92 3.27
C LYS A 248 11.74 -2.77 4.47
N CYS A 249 11.22 -3.97 4.27
CA CYS A 249 10.96 -4.92 5.36
C CYS A 249 12.25 -5.30 6.11
N ARG A 250 13.36 -5.53 5.40
CA ARG A 250 14.66 -5.85 6.01
C ARG A 250 15.20 -4.68 6.85
N GLU A 251 15.11 -3.46 6.38
CA GLU A 251 15.50 -2.24 7.10
C GLU A 251 14.69 -2.07 8.41
N ASN A 252 13.41 -2.47 8.38
CA ASN A 252 12.54 -2.47 9.56
C ASN A 252 12.65 -3.75 10.42
N ASN A 253 13.65 -4.61 10.18
CA ASN A 253 13.89 -5.87 10.90
C ASN A 253 12.75 -6.90 10.79
N LEU A 254 11.91 -6.82 9.77
CA LEU A 254 10.77 -7.72 9.51
C LEU A 254 11.23 -8.94 8.70
N LYS A 255 11.97 -9.85 9.33
CA LYS A 255 12.64 -10.99 8.66
C LYS A 255 11.67 -11.89 7.90
N ASN A 256 10.50 -12.19 8.46
CA ASN A 256 9.53 -13.06 7.82
C ASN A 256 8.93 -12.41 6.57
N ASN A 257 8.57 -11.13 6.67
CA ASN A 257 8.03 -10.36 5.54
C ASN A 257 9.08 -10.19 4.44
N PHE A 258 10.32 -9.88 4.81
CA PHE A 258 11.45 -9.84 3.88
C PHE A 258 11.58 -11.14 3.10
N GLY A 259 11.63 -12.30 3.77
CA GLY A 259 11.80 -13.59 3.11
C GLY A 259 10.69 -13.92 2.12
N GLU A 260 9.44 -13.55 2.42
CA GLU A 260 8.32 -13.74 1.50
C GLU A 260 8.44 -12.85 0.25
N TYR A 261 8.68 -11.54 0.42
CA TYR A 261 8.82 -10.64 -0.72
C TYR A 261 10.07 -10.93 -1.54
N TYR A 262 11.18 -11.31 -0.89
CA TYR A 262 12.38 -11.76 -1.58
C TYR A 262 12.13 -13.02 -2.41
N TYR A 263 11.40 -14.00 -1.87
CA TYR A 263 11.01 -15.20 -2.63
C TYR A 263 10.19 -14.85 -3.87
N ILE A 264 9.20 -13.96 -3.74
CA ILE A 264 8.38 -13.51 -4.88
C ILE A 264 9.23 -12.73 -5.87
N CYS A 265 10.09 -11.82 -5.41
CA CYS A 265 11.03 -11.05 -6.21
C CYS A 265 11.86 -12.00 -7.12
N LYS A 266 12.47 -13.03 -6.54
CA LYS A 266 13.27 -14.03 -7.28
C LYS A 266 12.44 -14.81 -8.30
N LYS A 267 11.18 -15.11 -7.99
CA LYS A 267 10.27 -15.75 -8.96
C LYS A 267 9.91 -14.85 -10.13
N MET A 268 9.74 -13.53 -9.91
CA MET A 268 9.52 -12.57 -10.99
C MET A 268 10.80 -12.38 -11.80
N GLN A 269 11.95 -12.20 -11.16
CA GLN A 269 13.25 -12.09 -11.80
C GLN A 269 13.54 -13.30 -12.71
N ARG A 270 13.21 -14.53 -12.29
CA ARG A 270 13.39 -15.73 -13.11
C ARG A 270 12.69 -15.63 -14.48
N LYS A 271 11.58 -14.90 -14.57
CA LYS A 271 10.83 -14.73 -15.83
C LYS A 271 11.57 -13.85 -16.84
N THR A 272 12.51 -13.03 -16.39
CA THR A 272 13.31 -12.14 -17.23
C THR A 272 14.62 -12.78 -17.69
N LEU A 273 15.04 -13.90 -17.06
CA LEU A 273 16.30 -14.57 -17.37
C LEU A 273 16.25 -15.33 -18.70
N ASP A 274 17.42 -15.42 -19.35
CA ASP A 274 17.64 -16.28 -20.51
C ASP A 274 17.56 -17.77 -20.13
N PHE A 275 17.52 -18.66 -21.12
CA PHE A 275 17.21 -20.07 -20.95
C PHE A 275 18.09 -20.79 -19.91
N ILE A 276 19.43 -20.69 -20.02
CA ILE A 276 20.36 -21.40 -19.12
C ILE A 276 20.26 -20.86 -17.66
N PRO A 277 20.41 -19.54 -17.39
CA PRO A 277 20.22 -18.98 -16.06
C PRO A 277 18.83 -19.28 -15.47
N ARG A 278 17.79 -19.34 -16.31
CA ARG A 278 16.43 -19.68 -15.88
C ARG A 278 16.35 -21.11 -15.35
N ILE A 279 17.03 -22.10 -15.99
CA ILE A 279 17.09 -23.48 -15.49
C ILE A 279 17.76 -23.54 -14.12
N PHE A 280 18.91 -22.90 -13.95
CA PHE A 280 19.58 -22.83 -12.65
C PHE A 280 18.69 -22.18 -11.57
N SER A 281 17.98 -21.12 -11.94
CA SER A 281 17.02 -20.49 -11.03
C SER A 281 15.87 -21.43 -10.64
N TYR A 282 15.36 -22.29 -11.53
CA TYR A 282 14.37 -23.32 -11.19
C TYR A 282 14.93 -24.36 -10.23
N ILE A 283 16.17 -24.82 -10.47
CA ILE A 283 16.82 -25.78 -9.57
C ILE A 283 16.98 -25.17 -8.17
N TYR A 284 17.38 -23.89 -8.09
CA TYR A 284 17.56 -23.21 -6.82
C TYR A 284 16.24 -22.99 -6.08
N ASP A 285 15.15 -22.66 -6.79
CA ASP A 285 13.79 -22.60 -6.23
C ASP A 285 13.37 -23.98 -5.67
N LEU A 286 13.55 -25.05 -6.46
CA LEU A 286 13.14 -26.41 -6.09
C LEU A 286 13.93 -26.94 -4.88
N THR A 287 15.24 -26.67 -4.81
CA THR A 287 16.12 -27.23 -3.77
C THR A 287 16.03 -26.49 -2.44
N CYS A 288 15.89 -25.19 -2.43
CA CYS A 288 15.89 -24.39 -1.19
C CYS A 288 14.96 -23.16 -1.20
N GLY A 289 14.13 -22.98 -2.25
CA GLY A 289 13.25 -21.81 -2.37
C GLY A 289 13.99 -20.51 -2.23
N TYR A 290 15.10 -20.36 -2.96
CA TYR A 290 16.02 -19.21 -2.87
C TYR A 290 16.59 -18.94 -1.46
N GLY A 291 16.71 -19.97 -0.62
CA GLY A 291 17.15 -19.85 0.78
C GLY A 291 16.03 -19.54 1.79
N GLU A 292 14.83 -19.23 1.32
CA GLU A 292 13.72 -18.83 2.18
C GLU A 292 12.80 -19.99 2.58
N ARG A 293 13.01 -21.21 2.01
CA ARG A 293 12.17 -22.38 2.22
C ARG A 293 12.99 -23.56 2.74
N PRO A 294 13.39 -23.59 4.03
CA PRO A 294 14.26 -24.65 4.57
C PRO A 294 13.65 -26.06 4.42
N LEU A 295 12.34 -26.20 4.45
CA LEU A 295 11.68 -27.50 4.20
C LEU A 295 11.95 -28.04 2.80
N TYR A 296 12.13 -27.18 1.79
CA TYR A 296 12.47 -27.64 0.44
C TYR A 296 13.84 -28.31 0.40
N SER A 297 14.81 -27.83 1.18
CA SER A 297 16.14 -28.46 1.27
C SER A 297 16.04 -29.86 1.87
N ILE A 298 15.21 -30.08 2.87
CA ILE A 298 15.00 -31.40 3.47
C ILE A 298 14.35 -32.35 2.46
N VAL A 299 13.26 -31.91 1.80
CA VAL A 299 12.54 -32.71 0.82
C VAL A 299 13.42 -33.02 -0.39
N SER A 300 14.16 -32.06 -0.91
CA SER A 300 15.08 -32.28 -2.05
C SER A 300 16.23 -33.20 -1.70
N SER A 301 16.80 -33.11 -0.48
CA SER A 301 17.83 -34.03 -0.02
C SER A 301 17.32 -35.48 0.06
N LEU A 302 16.12 -35.70 0.62
CA LEU A 302 15.49 -36.99 0.64
C LEU A 302 15.20 -37.54 -0.77
N GLY A 303 14.73 -36.65 -1.66
CA GLY A 303 14.50 -37.02 -3.08
C GLY A 303 15.79 -37.47 -3.79
N ILE A 304 16.89 -36.74 -3.56
CA ILE A 304 18.22 -37.11 -4.11
C ILE A 304 18.67 -38.47 -3.57
N ILE A 305 18.54 -38.72 -2.27
CA ILE A 305 18.88 -40.03 -1.66
C ILE A 305 18.08 -41.15 -2.31
N ILE A 306 16.77 -40.97 -2.49
CA ILE A 306 15.91 -41.98 -3.12
C ILE A 306 16.35 -42.20 -4.58
N ILE A 307 16.65 -41.18 -5.36
CA ILE A 307 17.09 -41.27 -6.74
C ILE A 307 18.41 -42.10 -6.80
N PHE A 308 19.39 -41.80 -5.96
CA PHE A 308 20.63 -42.56 -5.92
C PHE A 308 20.42 -44.00 -5.47
N ALA A 309 19.59 -44.23 -4.46
CA ALA A 309 19.23 -45.58 -4.03
C ALA A 309 18.62 -46.43 -5.16
N LEU A 310 17.73 -45.83 -5.95
CA LEU A 310 17.16 -46.49 -7.14
C LEU A 310 18.21 -46.76 -8.23
N LEU A 311 19.09 -45.77 -8.51
CA LEU A 311 20.17 -45.94 -9.48
C LEU A 311 21.11 -47.08 -9.06
N TYR A 312 21.49 -47.18 -7.78
CA TYR A 312 22.30 -48.25 -7.26
C TYR A 312 21.61 -49.61 -7.38
N MET A 313 20.28 -49.67 -7.17
CA MET A 313 19.51 -50.92 -7.34
C MET A 313 19.55 -51.40 -8.79
N PHE A 314 19.56 -50.50 -9.80
CA PHE A 314 19.61 -50.89 -11.23
C PHE A 314 21.02 -51.15 -11.75
N THR A 315 22.06 -50.46 -11.25
CA THR A 315 23.44 -50.59 -11.72
C THR A 315 24.18 -51.76 -11.04
N GLY A 316 23.69 -52.25 -9.91
CA GLY A 316 24.36 -53.25 -9.09
C GLY A 316 25.65 -52.73 -8.47
N PHE A 317 25.95 -53.07 -7.23
CA PHE A 317 27.27 -52.95 -6.64
C PHE A 317 27.97 -54.26 -6.85
N ASP A 318 28.90 -54.34 -7.81
CA ASP A 318 29.90 -55.40 -7.81
C ASP A 318 30.85 -55.17 -6.60
N TYR A 319 30.49 -55.72 -5.48
CA TYR A 319 31.41 -55.85 -4.37
C TYR A 319 32.40 -56.93 -4.75
N ASN A 320 33.48 -56.55 -5.47
CA ASN A 320 34.57 -57.44 -5.79
C ASN A 320 35.13 -58.06 -4.52
N GLY A 321 34.73 -59.30 -4.24
CA GLY A 321 35.54 -60.33 -3.62
C GLY A 321 35.80 -60.15 -2.15
N ILE A 322 34.86 -60.64 -1.33
CA ILE A 322 35.23 -61.49 -0.19
C ILE A 322 34.19 -62.62 -0.24
N ASN A 323 34.67 -63.81 -0.71
CA ASN A 323 34.06 -65.11 -0.42
C ASN A 323 34.11 -65.38 1.08
#